data_80c44e4ea6a467f32bb7818601916527
#
_entry.id   80c44e4ea6a467f32bb7818601916527
#
_cell.length_a   1.000
_cell.length_b   1.000
_cell.length_c   1.000
_cell.angle_alpha   90.00
_cell.angle_beta   90.00
_cell.angle_gamma   90.00
#
_symmetry.space_group_name_H-M   'P 1'
#
loop_
_entity.id
_entity.type
_entity.pdbx_description
1 polymer ?
#
loop_
_entity_poly.entity_id
_entity_poly.type
_entity_poly.pdbx_seq_one_letter_code
_entity_poly.pdbx_strand_id
1 'polypeptide(L)'
;MARIFVFLIFCAFFSSANGQNTFVPISRVEQELRSELLESFLQPVPERTWNIADDTVDQWKKWALVENFSFGKNRGGIPMIADLQSLHPYFRDKVITLIAMARKKGIEIAVVETYRTHAKQNEYTAMGRRYTRAKAGHSKHQYGLAVDIVALKDSVPQWNNIALWKKIGAMGEKLGLRWGGRWRRPFDPAHFEWTGGVGTYHLAQGNFPPVPKPSLYPCIDEDLKELKRHWKAWEIEQSSIARKDNIVKVVHRGGDE
;
A
#
# COMPACT_ATOMS: atom_id res chain seq x y z
N MET A 1 35.32 12.00 8.79
CA MET A 1 35.75 11.71 7.40
C MET A 1 35.58 10.21 7.16
N ALA A 2 34.46 9.78 6.65
CA ALA A 2 34.24 8.40 6.24
C ALA A 2 33.95 8.45 4.71
N ARG A 3 34.89 7.90 3.93
CA ARG A 3 34.77 7.78 2.48
C ARG A 3 33.81 6.63 2.17
N ILE A 4 32.64 6.95 1.62
CA ILE A 4 31.73 5.96 1.06
C ILE A 4 32.27 5.62 -0.34
N PHE A 5 32.73 4.38 -0.52
CA PHE A 5 33.08 3.80 -1.81
C PHE A 5 31.78 3.42 -2.52
N VAL A 6 31.43 4.19 -3.56
CA VAL A 6 30.40 3.77 -4.51
C VAL A 6 31.03 2.78 -5.48
N PHE A 7 30.69 1.50 -5.34
CA PHE A 7 31.04 0.48 -6.32
C PHE A 7 30.08 0.59 -7.50
N LEU A 8 30.53 1.23 -8.56
CA LEU A 8 29.93 1.09 -9.89
C LEU A 8 30.34 -0.27 -10.46
N ILE A 9 29.46 -1.26 -10.35
CA ILE A 9 29.64 -2.54 -11.04
C ILE A 9 29.24 -2.35 -12.49
N PHE A 10 30.23 -2.13 -13.34
CA PHE A 10 30.12 -2.30 -14.79
C PHE A 10 30.13 -3.80 -15.09
N CYS A 11 28.97 -4.42 -15.22
CA CYS A 11 28.89 -5.77 -15.79
C CYS A 11 29.03 -5.69 -17.31
N ALA A 12 30.25 -5.83 -17.79
CA ALA A 12 30.48 -6.17 -19.17
C ALA A 12 30.14 -7.68 -19.38
N PHE A 13 29.02 -7.97 -20.02
CA PHE A 13 28.69 -9.31 -20.44
C PHE A 13 29.44 -9.63 -21.74
N PHE A 14 30.39 -10.53 -21.67
CA PHE A 14 30.91 -11.22 -22.83
C PHE A 14 29.85 -12.22 -23.30
N SER A 15 29.39 -12.02 -24.52
CA SER A 15 28.46 -12.89 -25.23
C SER A 15 29.24 -14.09 -25.83
N SER A 16 28.73 -15.28 -25.60
CA SER A 16 29.01 -16.45 -26.43
C SER A 16 27.69 -16.93 -27.02
N ALA A 17 27.66 -16.81 -28.29
CA ALA A 17 26.86 -17.38 -29.38
C ALA A 17 25.57 -18.17 -29.11
N ASN A 18 24.56 -17.80 -29.94
CA ASN A 18 23.36 -18.54 -30.36
C ASN A 18 22.17 -18.57 -29.37
N GLY A 19 21.45 -17.48 -29.36
CA GLY A 19 20.06 -17.37 -28.95
C GLY A 19 19.61 -15.95 -29.26
N GLN A 20 18.65 -15.77 -30.14
CA GLN A 20 18.05 -14.47 -30.47
C GLN A 20 17.36 -13.94 -29.23
N ASN A 21 18.09 -13.18 -28.43
CA ASN A 21 17.51 -12.30 -27.40
C ASN A 21 16.81 -11.16 -28.15
N THR A 22 15.51 -11.27 -28.35
CA THR A 22 14.68 -10.15 -28.74
C THR A 22 14.70 -9.16 -27.58
N PHE A 23 15.56 -8.16 -27.71
CA PHE A 23 15.60 -7.00 -26.81
C PHE A 23 14.26 -6.28 -26.99
N VAL A 24 13.34 -6.47 -26.06
CA VAL A 24 12.14 -5.64 -26.01
C VAL A 24 12.59 -4.27 -25.50
N PRO A 25 12.60 -3.22 -26.35
CA PRO A 25 13.04 -1.91 -25.89
C PRO A 25 12.11 -1.45 -24.75
N ILE A 26 12.71 -1.12 -23.61
CA ILE A 26 12.02 -0.49 -22.50
C ILE A 26 11.33 0.74 -23.07
N SER A 27 10.02 0.88 -22.87
CA SER A 27 9.28 1.99 -23.44
C SER A 27 9.88 3.32 -22.92
N ARG A 28 9.90 4.35 -23.77
CA ARG A 28 10.40 5.70 -23.41
C ARG A 28 9.80 6.20 -22.10
N VAL A 29 8.52 5.89 -21.84
CA VAL A 29 7.82 6.18 -20.60
C VAL A 29 8.43 5.44 -19.39
N GLU A 30 8.88 4.22 -19.58
CA GLU A 30 9.51 3.41 -18.53
C GLU A 30 10.95 3.90 -18.23
N GLN A 31 11.65 4.41 -19.22
CA GLN A 31 12.96 5.06 -19.05
C GLN A 31 12.84 6.42 -18.36
N GLU A 32 11.86 7.24 -18.74
CA GLU A 32 11.58 8.53 -18.10
C GLU A 32 11.14 8.35 -16.65
N LEU A 33 10.29 7.35 -16.35
CA LEU A 33 9.89 7.00 -14.98
C LEU A 33 11.06 6.50 -14.14
N ARG A 34 11.99 5.75 -14.72
CA ARG A 34 13.20 5.30 -14.02
C ARG A 34 14.14 6.46 -13.71
N SER A 35 14.33 7.39 -14.64
CA SER A 35 15.18 8.57 -14.40
C SER A 35 14.61 9.49 -13.33
N GLU A 36 13.29 9.76 -13.35
CA GLU A 36 12.62 10.56 -12.31
C GLU A 36 12.63 9.88 -10.94
N LEU A 37 12.46 8.55 -10.89
CA LEU A 37 12.60 7.79 -9.66
C LEU A 37 14.05 7.87 -9.14
N LEU A 38 15.04 7.70 -10.01
CA LEU A 38 16.45 7.84 -9.62
C LEU A 38 16.76 9.26 -9.12
N GLU A 39 16.28 10.30 -9.80
CA GLU A 39 16.43 11.67 -9.35
C GLU A 39 15.74 11.94 -8.01
N SER A 40 14.57 11.35 -7.77
CA SER A 40 13.91 11.46 -6.46
C SER A 40 14.67 10.76 -5.32
N PHE A 41 15.41 9.68 -5.63
CA PHE A 41 16.29 9.01 -4.66
C PHE A 41 17.64 9.73 -4.50
N LEU A 42 18.08 10.51 -5.50
CA LEU A 42 19.32 11.27 -5.45
C LEU A 42 19.14 12.69 -4.87
N GLN A 43 17.90 13.15 -4.68
CA GLN A 43 17.65 14.36 -3.90
C GLN A 43 18.23 14.14 -2.50
N PRO A 44 19.09 15.05 -2.02
CA PRO A 44 19.58 14.96 -0.65
C PRO A 44 18.34 14.93 0.25
N VAL A 45 18.16 13.80 0.93
CA VAL A 45 17.21 13.74 2.05
C VAL A 45 17.61 14.90 2.95
N PRO A 46 16.73 15.88 3.20
CA PRO A 46 17.06 16.96 4.11
C PRO A 46 17.58 16.28 5.38
N GLU A 47 18.79 16.63 5.83
CA GLU A 47 19.36 16.12 7.06
C GLU A 47 18.32 16.36 8.16
N ARG A 48 17.48 15.40 8.38
CA ARG A 48 16.74 15.30 9.63
C ARG A 48 17.82 15.02 10.65
N THR A 49 18.16 16.04 11.40
CA THR A 49 18.85 15.86 12.67
C THR A 49 17.97 14.97 13.52
N TRP A 50 18.23 13.66 13.44
CA TRP A 50 17.60 12.67 14.28
C TRP A 50 18.09 12.92 15.70
N ASN A 51 17.28 13.59 16.50
CA ASN A 51 17.49 13.61 17.94
C ASN A 51 17.10 12.19 18.43
N ILE A 52 18.10 11.35 18.57
CA ILE A 52 17.98 9.95 19.02
C ILE A 52 17.23 9.83 20.37
N ALA A 53 17.12 10.92 21.13
CA ALA A 53 16.36 10.97 22.38
C ALA A 53 14.83 11.01 22.23
N ASP A 54 14.29 11.30 21.01
CA ASP A 54 12.86 11.49 20.77
C ASP A 54 12.28 10.40 19.84
N ASP A 55 13.08 9.44 19.45
CA ASP A 55 12.70 8.32 18.58
C ASP A 55 12.04 7.21 19.43
N THR A 56 10.91 7.56 20.03
CA THR A 56 9.99 6.52 20.47
C THR A 56 9.49 5.83 19.20
N VAL A 57 9.69 4.50 19.16
CA VAL A 57 9.38 3.54 18.08
C VAL A 57 7.99 3.74 17.41
N ASP A 58 7.19 4.68 17.88
CA ASP A 58 5.80 4.89 17.49
C ASP A 58 5.52 6.20 16.74
N GLN A 59 6.50 7.09 16.54
CA GLN A 59 6.22 8.37 15.87
C GLN A 59 5.85 8.20 14.39
N TRP A 60 6.52 7.31 13.66
CA TRP A 60 6.21 7.03 12.26
C TRP A 60 4.79 6.51 12.05
N LYS A 61 4.23 5.79 13.01
CA LYS A 61 2.84 5.30 12.98
C LYS A 61 1.82 6.45 12.97
N LYS A 62 2.08 7.53 13.70
CA LYS A 62 1.20 8.71 13.74
C LYS A 62 1.07 9.39 12.39
N TRP A 63 2.12 9.38 11.58
CA TRP A 63 2.13 9.99 10.26
C TRP A 63 1.43 9.15 9.20
N ALA A 64 1.31 7.85 9.45
CA ALA A 64 0.70 6.89 8.55
C ALA A 64 -0.79 6.65 8.84
N LEU A 65 -1.31 7.21 9.93
CA LEU A 65 -2.72 7.07 10.30
C LEU A 65 -3.58 8.13 9.60
N VAL A 66 -4.73 7.68 9.13
CA VAL A 66 -5.75 8.52 8.52
C VAL A 66 -6.98 8.52 9.41
N GLU A 67 -7.45 9.70 9.79
CA GLU A 67 -8.70 9.85 10.55
C GLU A 67 -9.90 9.32 9.75
N ASN A 68 -10.87 8.76 10.46
CA ASN A 68 -12.03 8.11 9.85
C ASN A 68 -12.84 9.00 8.93
N PHE A 69 -12.82 10.30 9.15
CA PHE A 69 -13.55 11.29 8.34
C PHE A 69 -12.69 12.08 7.38
N SER A 70 -11.37 11.80 7.28
CA SER A 70 -10.43 12.58 6.46
C SER A 70 -10.87 12.71 4.99
N PHE A 71 -11.65 11.76 4.49
CA PHE A 71 -12.18 11.79 3.12
C PHE A 71 -13.72 11.78 3.09
N GLY A 72 -14.37 12.33 4.13
CA GLY A 72 -15.83 12.51 4.14
C GLY A 72 -16.64 11.23 4.26
N LYS A 73 -16.04 10.11 4.70
CA LYS A 73 -16.74 8.83 4.93
C LYS A 73 -16.52 8.33 6.35
N ASN A 74 -17.60 7.87 7.00
CA ASN A 74 -17.46 7.15 8.25
C ASN A 74 -16.85 5.76 7.98
N ARG A 75 -15.70 5.49 8.60
CA ARG A 75 -14.96 4.24 8.46
C ARG A 75 -14.71 3.54 9.81
N GLY A 76 -15.50 3.84 10.83
CA GLY A 76 -15.41 3.26 12.17
C GLY A 76 -14.50 4.05 13.12
N GLY A 77 -14.24 3.50 14.31
CA GLY A 77 -13.45 4.11 15.38
C GLY A 77 -11.96 3.81 15.32
N ILE A 78 -11.59 2.63 14.80
CA ILE A 78 -10.18 2.25 14.66
C ILE A 78 -9.56 3.01 13.47
N PRO A 79 -8.42 3.70 13.65
CA PRO A 79 -7.76 4.44 12.58
C PRO A 79 -7.41 3.57 11.36
N MET A 80 -7.45 4.15 10.17
CA MET A 80 -6.95 3.51 8.95
C MET A 80 -5.44 3.73 8.84
N ILE A 81 -4.73 2.75 8.26
CA ILE A 81 -3.31 2.86 7.95
C ILE A 81 -3.20 3.20 6.46
N ALA A 82 -2.60 4.35 6.14
CA ALA A 82 -2.41 4.85 4.78
C ALA A 82 -0.93 4.94 4.37
N ASP A 83 -0.08 4.23 5.08
CA ASP A 83 1.36 4.21 4.83
C ASP A 83 1.71 3.29 3.66
N LEU A 84 2.31 3.83 2.60
CA LEU A 84 2.78 3.04 1.46
C LEU A 84 3.88 2.04 1.85
N GLN A 85 4.66 2.30 2.92
CA GLN A 85 5.68 1.38 3.41
C GLN A 85 5.06 0.10 4.01
N SER A 86 3.78 0.12 4.36
CA SER A 86 3.06 -1.06 4.83
C SER A 86 2.65 -2.03 3.71
N LEU A 87 2.88 -1.67 2.45
CA LEU A 87 2.59 -2.51 1.29
C LEU A 87 3.75 -3.45 0.96
N HIS A 88 3.42 -4.61 0.38
CA HIS A 88 4.40 -5.51 -0.22
C HIS A 88 5.30 -4.74 -1.20
N PRO A 89 6.65 -4.86 -1.16
CA PRO A 89 7.57 -4.01 -1.93
C PRO A 89 7.23 -3.90 -3.42
N TYR A 90 7.02 -5.02 -4.10
CA TYR A 90 6.63 -5.01 -5.52
C TYR A 90 5.29 -4.30 -5.77
N PHE A 91 4.30 -4.51 -4.92
CA PHE A 91 2.99 -3.86 -5.06
C PHE A 91 3.08 -2.38 -4.76
N ARG A 92 3.85 -1.99 -3.75
CA ARG A 92 4.14 -0.59 -3.40
C ARG A 92 4.68 0.18 -4.59
N ASP A 93 5.66 -0.37 -5.30
CA ASP A 93 6.28 0.29 -6.47
C ASP A 93 5.25 0.48 -7.60
N LYS A 94 4.32 -0.46 -7.79
CA LYS A 94 3.21 -0.29 -8.73
C LYS A 94 2.25 0.82 -8.31
N VAL A 95 1.96 0.93 -7.01
CA VAL A 95 1.10 1.99 -6.48
C VAL A 95 1.78 3.36 -6.63
N ILE A 96 3.06 3.48 -6.31
CA ILE A 96 3.84 4.71 -6.50
C ILE A 96 3.84 5.11 -7.97
N THR A 97 4.06 4.14 -8.88
CA THR A 97 4.01 4.38 -10.33
C THR A 97 2.62 4.85 -10.78
N LEU A 98 1.54 4.26 -10.25
CA LEU A 98 0.17 4.71 -10.53
C LEU A 98 -0.04 6.17 -10.12
N ILE A 99 0.40 6.54 -8.92
CA ILE A 99 0.29 7.91 -8.40
C ILE A 99 1.08 8.88 -9.29
N ALA A 100 2.30 8.53 -9.68
CA ALA A 100 3.12 9.35 -10.58
C ALA A 100 2.48 9.52 -11.97
N MET A 101 1.94 8.43 -12.56
CA MET A 101 1.21 8.48 -13.84
C MET A 101 -0.03 9.37 -13.77
N ALA A 102 -0.76 9.32 -12.66
CA ALA A 102 -1.94 10.16 -12.44
C ALA A 102 -1.54 11.64 -12.33
N ARG A 103 -0.49 11.94 -11.56
CA ARG A 103 0.04 13.30 -11.39
C ARG A 103 0.48 13.92 -12.74
N LYS A 104 1.16 13.14 -13.60
CA LYS A 104 1.51 13.59 -14.97
C LYS A 104 0.28 13.94 -15.83
N LYS A 105 -0.91 13.47 -15.45
CA LYS A 105 -2.20 13.82 -16.11
C LYS A 105 -3.00 14.87 -15.33
N GLY A 106 -2.38 15.56 -14.37
CA GLY A 106 -3.06 16.56 -13.54
C GLY A 106 -4.08 15.95 -12.56
N ILE A 107 -3.93 14.67 -12.22
CA ILE A 107 -4.82 13.98 -11.26
C ILE A 107 -4.02 13.78 -9.98
N GLU A 108 -4.41 14.47 -8.93
CA GLU A 108 -3.88 14.26 -7.59
C GLU A 108 -4.58 13.05 -6.95
N ILE A 109 -3.81 12.17 -6.29
CA ILE A 109 -4.33 10.97 -5.62
C ILE A 109 -3.93 11.01 -4.15
N ALA A 110 -4.90 10.80 -3.27
CA ALA A 110 -4.68 10.51 -1.86
C ALA A 110 -4.79 9.01 -1.60
N VAL A 111 -3.89 8.50 -0.77
CA VAL A 111 -3.97 7.13 -0.24
C VAL A 111 -4.93 7.14 0.93
N VAL A 112 -5.89 6.24 0.91
CA VAL A 112 -6.97 6.14 1.92
C VAL A 112 -6.70 5.01 2.90
N GLU A 113 -6.35 3.83 2.40
CA GLU A 113 -6.04 2.67 3.24
C GLU A 113 -5.06 1.75 2.52
N THR A 114 -4.05 1.28 3.24
CA THR A 114 -3.04 0.34 2.75
C THR A 114 -3.15 -1.00 3.49
N TYR A 115 -2.49 -1.10 4.65
CA TYR A 115 -2.59 -2.27 5.51
C TYR A 115 -3.84 -2.18 6.39
N ARG A 116 -4.49 -3.31 6.62
CA ARG A 116 -5.68 -3.42 7.47
C ARG A 116 -5.48 -4.52 8.50
N THR A 117 -5.53 -4.16 9.78
CA THR A 117 -5.45 -5.12 10.86
C THR A 117 -6.68 -6.02 10.96
N HIS A 118 -6.56 -7.13 11.69
CA HIS A 118 -7.69 -7.99 12.01
C HIS A 118 -8.77 -7.23 12.81
N ALA A 119 -8.36 -6.38 13.74
CA ALA A 119 -9.26 -5.55 14.51
C ALA A 119 -10.08 -4.61 13.61
N LYS A 120 -9.43 -3.91 12.68
CA LYS A 120 -10.09 -3.03 11.70
C LYS A 120 -10.99 -3.79 10.75
N GLN A 121 -10.57 -4.98 10.29
CA GLN A 121 -11.38 -5.82 9.42
C GLN A 121 -12.65 -6.32 10.14
N ASN A 122 -12.55 -6.69 11.42
CA ASN A 122 -13.69 -7.07 12.25
C ASN A 122 -14.64 -5.90 12.48
N GLU A 123 -14.13 -4.70 12.72
CA GLU A 123 -14.93 -3.49 12.81
C GLU A 123 -15.75 -3.26 11.54
N TYR A 124 -15.13 -3.33 10.35
CA TYR A 124 -15.85 -3.21 9.08
C TYR A 124 -16.88 -4.32 8.87
N THR A 125 -16.59 -5.54 9.29
CA THR A 125 -17.54 -6.65 9.23
C THR A 125 -18.76 -6.37 10.10
N ALA A 126 -18.57 -5.82 11.31
CA ALA A 126 -19.63 -5.43 12.22
C ALA A 126 -20.45 -4.24 11.68
N MET A 127 -19.85 -3.31 10.94
CA MET A 127 -20.52 -2.20 10.25
C MET A 127 -21.37 -2.64 9.05
N GLY A 128 -21.21 -3.88 8.61
CA GLY A 128 -22.07 -4.53 7.61
C GLY A 128 -21.49 -4.60 6.19
N ARG A 129 -22.24 -5.29 5.33
CA ARG A 129 -21.79 -5.71 3.98
C ARG A 129 -21.47 -4.58 3.00
N ARG A 130 -21.88 -3.35 3.28
CA ARG A 130 -21.51 -2.16 2.50
C ARG A 130 -20.08 -1.69 2.74
N TYR A 131 -19.47 -2.08 3.88
CA TYR A 131 -18.09 -1.75 4.23
C TYR A 131 -17.12 -2.83 3.78
N THR A 132 -17.47 -4.09 4.03
CA THR A 132 -16.70 -5.23 3.56
C THR A 132 -17.56 -6.48 3.38
N ARG A 133 -17.12 -7.37 2.49
CA ARG A 133 -17.64 -8.73 2.36
C ARG A 133 -16.65 -9.78 2.85
N ALA A 134 -15.40 -9.38 3.05
CA ALA A 134 -14.35 -10.23 3.55
C ALA A 134 -14.41 -10.32 5.07
N LYS A 135 -14.25 -11.52 5.61
CA LYS A 135 -13.99 -11.74 7.04
C LYS A 135 -12.51 -11.47 7.34
N ALA A 136 -12.15 -11.36 8.63
CA ALA A 136 -10.75 -11.30 9.04
C ALA A 136 -9.94 -12.46 8.46
N GLY A 137 -8.75 -12.19 7.98
CA GLY A 137 -7.91 -13.15 7.25
C GLY A 137 -8.23 -13.30 5.75
N HIS A 138 -9.31 -12.68 5.24
CA HIS A 138 -9.75 -12.84 3.85
C HIS A 138 -9.67 -11.55 3.01
N SER A 139 -9.11 -10.47 3.54
CA SER A 139 -8.88 -9.23 2.82
C SER A 139 -7.42 -9.13 2.34
N LYS A 140 -7.20 -8.69 1.11
CA LYS A 140 -5.86 -8.45 0.56
C LYS A 140 -5.12 -7.31 1.28
N HIS A 141 -5.84 -6.36 1.87
CA HIS A 141 -5.27 -5.33 2.74
C HIS A 141 -4.51 -5.91 3.93
N GLN A 142 -4.95 -7.05 4.47
CA GLN A 142 -4.30 -7.70 5.62
C GLN A 142 -2.95 -8.35 5.27
N TYR A 143 -2.58 -8.31 4.00
CA TYR A 143 -1.32 -8.85 3.48
C TYR A 143 -0.51 -7.81 2.71
N GLY A 144 -0.87 -6.52 2.83
CA GLY A 144 -0.21 -5.44 2.11
C GLY A 144 -0.29 -5.56 0.58
N LEU A 145 -1.31 -6.25 0.06
CA LEU A 145 -1.50 -6.52 -1.38
C LEU A 145 -2.71 -5.79 -1.96
N ALA A 146 -3.28 -4.85 -1.20
CA ALA A 146 -4.34 -3.97 -1.66
C ALA A 146 -4.15 -2.55 -1.14
N VAL A 147 -4.67 -1.58 -1.87
CA VAL A 147 -4.70 -0.16 -1.51
C VAL A 147 -6.04 0.44 -1.92
N ASP A 148 -6.60 1.25 -1.05
CA ASP A 148 -7.70 2.16 -1.39
C ASP A 148 -7.14 3.56 -1.59
N ILE A 149 -7.52 4.20 -2.68
CA ILE A 149 -7.10 5.55 -3.05
C ILE A 149 -8.32 6.42 -3.40
N VAL A 150 -8.13 7.73 -3.47
CA VAL A 150 -9.14 8.64 -4.00
C VAL A 150 -8.47 9.78 -4.74
N ALA A 151 -9.05 10.21 -5.87
CA ALA A 151 -8.60 11.41 -6.54
C ALA A 151 -9.06 12.65 -5.78
N LEU A 152 -8.20 13.67 -5.74
CA LEU A 152 -8.51 14.98 -5.19
C LEU A 152 -8.68 16.01 -6.31
N LYS A 153 -9.58 16.95 -6.13
CA LYS A 153 -9.68 18.19 -6.87
C LYS A 153 -9.83 19.32 -5.86
N ASP A 154 -8.90 20.26 -5.86
CA ASP A 154 -8.87 21.36 -4.89
C ASP A 154 -8.96 20.85 -3.44
N SER A 155 -8.20 19.78 -3.12
CA SER A 155 -8.20 19.05 -1.84
C SER A 155 -9.51 18.35 -1.49
N VAL A 156 -10.51 18.33 -2.39
CA VAL A 156 -11.80 17.67 -2.19
C VAL A 156 -11.83 16.28 -2.83
N PRO A 157 -12.12 15.21 -2.07
CA PRO A 157 -12.15 13.85 -2.60
C PRO A 157 -13.31 13.63 -3.57
N GLN A 158 -12.98 13.07 -4.74
CA GLN A 158 -13.89 12.92 -5.89
C GLN A 158 -14.56 11.54 -5.92
N TRP A 159 -15.24 11.16 -4.83
CA TRP A 159 -15.85 9.83 -4.68
C TRP A 159 -16.86 9.45 -5.75
N ASN A 160 -17.61 10.42 -6.27
CA ASN A 160 -18.71 10.18 -7.20
C ASN A 160 -18.33 10.40 -8.67
N ASN A 161 -17.07 10.73 -8.97
CA ASN A 161 -16.62 11.00 -10.32
C ASN A 161 -16.21 9.71 -11.05
N ILE A 162 -17.20 9.03 -11.64
CA ILE A 162 -17.00 7.75 -12.33
C ILE A 162 -16.06 7.88 -13.54
N ALA A 163 -16.08 9.02 -14.26
CA ALA A 163 -15.18 9.23 -15.39
C ALA A 163 -13.72 9.29 -14.94
N LEU A 164 -13.47 9.94 -13.81
CA LEU A 164 -12.14 10.03 -13.20
C LEU A 164 -11.67 8.65 -12.69
N TRP A 165 -12.55 7.91 -12.03
CA TRP A 165 -12.29 6.53 -11.62
C TRP A 165 -11.90 5.62 -12.78
N LYS A 166 -12.58 5.71 -13.91
CA LYS A 166 -12.24 4.93 -15.11
C LYS A 166 -10.86 5.28 -15.66
N LYS A 167 -10.45 6.56 -15.62
CA LYS A 167 -9.11 6.99 -16.04
C LYS A 167 -8.03 6.39 -15.14
N ILE A 168 -8.21 6.48 -13.82
CA ILE A 168 -7.25 5.95 -12.84
C ILE A 168 -7.22 4.42 -12.91
N GLY A 169 -8.39 3.77 -12.99
CA GLY A 169 -8.51 2.33 -13.14
C GLY A 169 -7.75 1.79 -14.34
N ALA A 170 -7.92 2.43 -15.51
CA ALA A 170 -7.21 2.05 -16.72
C ALA A 170 -5.67 2.20 -16.59
N MET A 171 -5.18 3.18 -15.83
CA MET A 171 -3.75 3.32 -15.52
C MET A 171 -3.26 2.19 -14.63
N GLY A 172 -4.00 1.84 -13.57
CA GLY A 172 -3.65 0.74 -12.68
C GLY A 172 -3.65 -0.62 -13.41
N GLU A 173 -4.63 -0.86 -14.28
CA GLU A 173 -4.69 -2.08 -15.10
C GLU A 173 -3.49 -2.21 -16.06
N LYS A 174 -2.99 -1.11 -16.64
CA LYS A 174 -1.75 -1.09 -17.45
C LYS A 174 -0.51 -1.50 -16.64
N LEU A 175 -0.52 -1.27 -15.34
CA LEU A 175 0.54 -1.68 -14.43
C LEU A 175 0.38 -3.12 -13.93
N GLY A 176 -0.65 -3.84 -14.40
CA GLY A 176 -0.95 -5.20 -13.98
C GLY A 176 -1.68 -5.28 -12.63
N LEU A 177 -2.25 -4.18 -12.17
CA LEU A 177 -3.11 -4.17 -10.98
C LEU A 177 -4.53 -4.61 -11.33
N ARG A 178 -5.17 -5.28 -10.42
CA ARG A 178 -6.60 -5.57 -10.49
C ARG A 178 -7.36 -4.42 -9.87
N TRP A 179 -8.27 -3.83 -10.65
CA TRP A 179 -9.07 -2.69 -10.23
C TRP A 179 -10.50 -3.10 -9.83
N GLY A 180 -10.93 -2.72 -8.63
CA GLY A 180 -12.26 -3.04 -8.08
C GLY A 180 -13.42 -2.34 -8.80
N GLY A 181 -13.16 -1.31 -9.61
CA GLY A 181 -14.14 -0.68 -10.48
C GLY A 181 -14.61 -1.56 -11.67
N ARG A 182 -13.96 -2.71 -11.90
CA ARG A 182 -14.43 -3.75 -12.85
C ARG A 182 -15.38 -4.76 -12.20
N TRP A 183 -15.45 -4.76 -10.88
CA TRP A 183 -16.27 -5.76 -10.20
C TRP A 183 -17.76 -5.42 -10.34
N ARG A 184 -18.54 -6.44 -10.60
CA ARG A 184 -19.99 -6.28 -10.65
C ARG A 184 -20.61 -6.06 -9.27
N ARG A 185 -20.09 -6.77 -8.25
CA ARG A 185 -20.52 -6.69 -6.84
C ARG A 185 -19.39 -7.16 -5.91
N PRO A 186 -18.90 -6.31 -4.99
CA PRO A 186 -19.20 -4.88 -4.89
C PRO A 186 -18.51 -4.10 -6.02
N PHE A 187 -19.12 -3.03 -6.50
CA PHE A 187 -18.42 -2.03 -7.30
C PHE A 187 -17.56 -1.18 -6.35
N ASP A 188 -16.25 -1.27 -6.47
CA ASP A 188 -15.31 -0.61 -5.57
C ASP A 188 -14.20 0.10 -6.35
N PRO A 189 -14.49 1.30 -6.88
CA PRO A 189 -13.54 1.99 -7.75
C PRO A 189 -12.32 2.54 -7.02
N ALA A 190 -12.34 2.65 -5.69
CA ALA A 190 -11.19 3.07 -4.90
C ALA A 190 -10.13 1.97 -4.78
N HIS A 191 -10.54 0.71 -4.90
CA HIS A 191 -9.73 -0.45 -4.59
C HIS A 191 -8.84 -0.90 -5.75
N PHE A 192 -7.55 -1.07 -5.45
CA PHE A 192 -6.57 -1.72 -6.32
C PHE A 192 -5.86 -2.83 -5.56
N GLU A 193 -5.62 -3.96 -6.22
CA GLU A 193 -4.90 -5.07 -5.60
C GLU A 193 -3.95 -5.76 -6.59
N TRP A 194 -2.91 -6.38 -6.05
CA TRP A 194 -2.07 -7.33 -6.78
C TRP A 194 -2.27 -8.72 -6.20
N THR A 195 -2.69 -9.66 -7.02
CA THR A 195 -2.95 -11.03 -6.56
C THR A 195 -1.74 -11.94 -6.71
N GLY A 196 -0.90 -11.68 -7.72
CA GLY A 196 0.21 -12.58 -8.08
C GLY A 196 -0.22 -14.05 -8.25
N GLY A 197 -1.52 -14.31 -8.48
CA GLY A 197 -2.10 -15.65 -8.57
C GLY A 197 -2.37 -16.33 -7.21
N VAL A 198 -2.08 -15.66 -6.08
CA VAL A 198 -2.17 -16.27 -4.74
C VAL A 198 -3.45 -15.85 -4.03
N GLY A 199 -4.21 -16.85 -3.53
CA GLY A 199 -5.40 -16.63 -2.72
C GLY A 199 -5.09 -16.31 -1.26
N THR A 200 -6.05 -15.72 -0.53
CA THR A 200 -5.88 -15.33 0.88
C THR A 200 -5.61 -16.52 1.80
N TYR A 201 -6.05 -17.71 1.45
CA TYR A 201 -5.72 -18.93 2.19
C TYR A 201 -4.21 -19.19 2.25
N HIS A 202 -3.51 -19.10 1.11
CA HIS A 202 -2.06 -19.27 1.05
C HIS A 202 -1.32 -18.11 1.70
N LEU A 203 -1.83 -16.89 1.55
CA LEU A 203 -1.28 -15.70 2.21
C LEU A 203 -1.32 -15.82 3.74
N ALA A 204 -2.42 -16.39 4.28
CA ALA A 204 -2.55 -16.63 5.72
C ALA A 204 -1.51 -17.64 6.24
N GLN A 205 -1.01 -18.52 5.38
CA GLN A 205 0.09 -19.44 5.68
C GLN A 205 1.48 -18.81 5.49
N GLY A 206 1.53 -17.52 5.12
CA GLY A 206 2.77 -16.80 4.88
C GLY A 206 3.35 -16.92 3.47
N ASN A 207 2.64 -17.60 2.55
CA ASN A 207 3.06 -17.81 1.17
C ASN A 207 2.69 -16.60 0.31
N PHE A 208 3.63 -15.69 0.11
CA PHE A 208 3.46 -14.54 -0.77
C PHE A 208 3.71 -14.90 -2.24
N PRO A 209 3.09 -14.17 -3.19
CA PRO A 209 3.37 -14.38 -4.59
C PRO A 209 4.81 -14.03 -4.93
N PRO A 210 5.49 -14.82 -5.77
CA PRO A 210 6.83 -14.47 -6.23
C PRO A 210 6.80 -13.18 -7.06
N VAL A 211 7.79 -12.32 -6.86
CA VAL A 211 7.92 -11.10 -7.66
C VAL A 211 8.31 -11.44 -9.10
N PRO A 212 7.72 -10.79 -10.12
CA PRO A 212 7.96 -11.13 -11.52
C PRO A 212 9.39 -10.91 -12.01
N LYS A 213 10.18 -10.07 -11.34
CA LYS A 213 11.58 -9.78 -11.65
C LYS A 213 12.39 -9.82 -10.36
N PRO A 214 12.79 -11.01 -9.87
CA PRO A 214 13.48 -11.14 -8.57
C PRO A 214 14.77 -10.32 -8.47
N SER A 215 15.49 -10.16 -9.60
CA SER A 215 16.72 -9.36 -9.63
C SER A 215 16.55 -7.88 -9.26
N LEU A 216 15.33 -7.35 -9.34
CA LEU A 216 15.02 -5.98 -8.90
C LEU A 216 14.65 -5.92 -7.41
N TYR A 217 14.49 -7.06 -6.77
CA TYR A 217 14.11 -7.19 -5.37
C TYR A 217 15.02 -8.20 -4.65
N PRO A 218 16.35 -7.96 -4.63
CA PRO A 218 17.33 -8.94 -4.11
C PRO A 218 17.15 -9.23 -2.62
N CYS A 219 16.56 -8.31 -1.86
CA CYS A 219 16.33 -8.43 -0.41
C CYS A 219 14.85 -8.68 -0.08
N ILE A 220 14.05 -9.22 -1.00
CA ILE A 220 12.59 -9.33 -0.81
C ILE A 220 12.20 -10.12 0.44
N ASP A 221 12.95 -11.15 0.80
CA ASP A 221 12.65 -11.99 1.97
C ASP A 221 12.92 -11.24 3.28
N GLU A 222 13.99 -10.45 3.33
CA GLU A 222 14.33 -9.57 4.45
C GLU A 222 13.31 -8.44 4.59
N ASP A 223 12.97 -7.79 3.47
CA ASP A 223 11.95 -6.74 3.41
C ASP A 223 10.59 -7.25 3.92
N LEU A 224 10.21 -8.47 3.52
CA LEU A 224 8.96 -9.09 3.99
C LEU A 224 9.01 -9.48 5.47
N LYS A 225 10.17 -9.87 6.01
CA LYS A 225 10.31 -10.13 7.44
C LYS A 225 10.12 -8.84 8.25
N GLU A 226 10.76 -7.75 7.80
CA GLU A 226 10.62 -6.44 8.44
C GLU A 226 9.19 -5.92 8.35
N LEU A 227 8.58 -6.01 7.19
CA LEU A 227 7.20 -5.61 6.96
C LEU A 227 6.22 -6.36 7.89
N LYS A 228 6.41 -7.68 8.08
CA LYS A 228 5.61 -8.49 9.01
C LYS A 228 5.78 -8.06 10.47
N ARG A 229 6.97 -7.56 10.87
CA ARG A 229 7.16 -6.99 12.22
C ARG A 229 6.34 -5.71 12.40
N HIS A 230 6.34 -4.82 11.40
CA HIS A 230 5.55 -3.59 11.42
C HIS A 230 4.05 -3.92 11.47
N TRP A 231 3.56 -4.88 10.67
CA TRP A 231 2.17 -5.33 10.75
C TRP A 231 1.81 -5.88 12.12
N LYS A 232 2.70 -6.67 12.73
CA LYS A 232 2.47 -7.21 14.08
C LYS A 232 2.33 -6.09 15.12
N ALA A 233 3.11 -5.02 15.01
CA ALA A 233 2.98 -3.87 15.90
C ALA A 233 1.63 -3.17 15.74
N TRP A 234 1.15 -2.95 14.49
CA TRP A 234 -0.18 -2.43 14.20
C TRP A 234 -1.30 -3.34 14.74
N GLU A 235 -1.16 -4.66 14.58
CA GLU A 235 -2.14 -5.63 15.11
C GLU A 235 -2.29 -5.54 16.62
N ILE A 236 -1.18 -5.43 17.36
CA ILE A 236 -1.19 -5.29 18.83
C ILE A 236 -1.88 -3.97 19.23
N GLU A 237 -1.49 -2.87 18.60
CA GLU A 237 -2.02 -1.55 18.92
C GLU A 237 -3.52 -1.45 18.68
N GLN A 238 -3.98 -1.79 17.47
CA GLN A 238 -5.39 -1.67 17.12
C GLN A 238 -6.27 -2.69 17.82
N SER A 239 -5.74 -3.87 18.17
CA SER A 239 -6.44 -4.81 19.04
C SER A 239 -6.64 -4.27 20.46
N SER A 240 -5.73 -3.43 20.96
CA SER A 240 -5.90 -2.77 22.26
C SER A 240 -6.98 -1.69 22.23
N ILE A 241 -7.06 -0.92 21.13
CA ILE A 241 -8.13 0.08 20.91
C ILE A 241 -9.49 -0.63 20.89
N ALA A 242 -9.62 -1.68 20.09
CA ALA A 242 -10.87 -2.45 19.98
C ALA A 242 -11.35 -3.02 21.32
N ARG A 243 -10.43 -3.45 22.20
CA ARG A 243 -10.77 -3.95 23.54
C ARG A 243 -11.29 -2.84 24.46
N LYS A 244 -10.64 -1.66 24.42
CA LYS A 244 -11.09 -0.51 25.23
C LYS A 244 -12.50 -0.07 24.84
N ASP A 245 -12.79 0.02 23.55
CA ASP A 245 -14.13 0.40 23.05
C ASP A 245 -15.21 -0.61 23.46
N ASN A 246 -14.89 -1.91 23.49
CA ASN A 246 -15.81 -2.94 23.94
C ASN A 246 -16.09 -2.85 25.45
N ILE A 247 -15.07 -2.55 26.27
CA ILE A 247 -15.24 -2.38 27.73
C ILE A 247 -16.16 -1.18 28.01
N VAL A 248 -15.94 -0.05 27.34
CA VAL A 248 -16.77 1.16 27.51
C VAL A 248 -18.23 0.88 27.14
N LYS A 249 -18.48 0.12 26.06
CA LYS A 249 -19.85 -0.26 25.64
C LYS A 249 -20.55 -1.19 26.64
N VAL A 250 -19.82 -2.07 27.30
CA VAL A 250 -20.37 -2.99 28.31
C VAL A 250 -20.73 -2.21 29.59
N VAL A 251 -19.86 -1.31 30.03
CA VAL A 251 -20.10 -0.48 31.21
C VAL A 251 -21.36 0.42 31.05
N HIS A 252 -21.57 1.01 29.85
CA HIS A 252 -22.77 1.83 29.60
C HIS A 252 -24.06 1.04 29.49
N ARG A 253 -24.00 -0.28 29.14
CA ARG A 253 -25.20 -1.13 29.10
C ARG A 253 -25.57 -1.75 30.44
N GLY A 254 -24.63 -1.85 31.37
CA GLY A 254 -24.87 -2.40 32.72
C GLY A 254 -25.26 -1.34 33.75
N GLY A 255 -25.39 -0.07 33.37
CA GLY A 255 -25.83 1.02 34.28
C GLY A 255 -27.29 1.41 34.16
N ASP A 256 -28.06 0.76 33.30
CA ASP A 256 -29.48 1.01 33.03
C ASP A 256 -30.42 -0.09 33.63
N GLU A 257 -29.96 -0.88 34.63
CA GLU A 257 -30.78 -1.85 35.38
C GLU A 257 -31.05 -1.35 36.81
#